data_61dad06b224fa1c3aa3e044f2c14cd77
#
_entry.id   61dad06b224fa1c3aa3e044f2c14cd77
#
_cell.length_a   1.000
_cell.length_b   1.000
_cell.length_c   1.000
_cell.angle_alpha   90.00
_cell.angle_beta   90.00
_cell.angle_gamma   90.00
#
_symmetry.space_group_name_H-M   'P 1'
#
loop_
_entity.id
_entity.type
_entity.pdbx_description
1 polymer ?
#
loop_
_entity_poly.entity_id
_entity_poly.type
_entity_poly.pdbx_seq_one_letter_code
_entity_poly.pdbx_strand_id
1 'polypeptide(L)' 'MQIKILGPGCPNCQKVEELVKTAVQELGIDAHIEKVTDMIAIMKYTMSTPGIVINGKLRYSGKPLPPLEKVKELLRGEL' A
#
# COMPACT_ATOMS: atom_id res chain seq x y z
N MET A 1 9.02 6.82 -6.92
CA MET A 1 8.61 5.62 -6.16
C MET A 1 7.28 5.12 -6.69
N GLN A 2 7.15 3.85 -6.92
CA GLN A 2 5.92 3.20 -7.40
C GLN A 2 5.26 2.48 -6.24
N ILE A 3 4.01 2.83 -5.94
CA ILE A 3 3.26 2.24 -4.85
C ILE A 3 1.96 1.66 -5.42
N LYS A 4 1.68 0.39 -5.10
CA LYS A 4 0.44 -0.25 -5.51
C LYS A 4 -0.35 -0.62 -4.26
N ILE A 5 -1.64 -0.29 -4.26
CA ILE A 5 -2.55 -0.66 -3.19
C ILE A 5 -3.40 -1.81 -3.70
N LEU A 6 -3.23 -2.98 -3.10
CA LEU A 6 -3.90 -4.20 -3.53
C LEU A 6 -5.20 -4.38 -2.76
N GLY A 7 -6.31 -4.43 -3.47
CA GLY A 7 -7.59 -4.70 -2.84
C GLY A 7 -8.76 -4.45 -3.78
N PRO A 8 -9.83 -5.24 -3.65
CA PRO A 8 -10.99 -5.16 -4.57
C PRO A 8 -11.95 -4.01 -4.24
N GLY A 9 -11.52 -3.00 -3.46
CA GLY A 9 -12.35 -1.84 -3.15
C GLY A 9 -13.09 -1.93 -1.84
N CYS A 10 -12.65 -2.80 -0.92
CA CYS A 10 -13.25 -2.92 0.41
C CYS A 10 -12.96 -1.67 1.25
N PRO A 11 -13.74 -1.42 2.34
CA PRO A 11 -13.49 -0.25 3.19
C PRO A 11 -12.07 -0.20 3.75
N ASN A 12 -11.51 -1.35 4.12
CA ASN A 12 -10.12 -1.40 4.61
C ASN A 12 -9.12 -1.03 3.53
N CYS A 13 -9.40 -1.41 2.29
CA CYS A 13 -8.54 -1.06 1.17
C CYS A 13 -8.51 0.45 0.95
N GLN A 14 -9.65 1.11 1.11
CA GLN A 14 -9.73 2.56 1.01
C GLN A 14 -8.96 3.25 2.13
N LYS A 15 -9.03 2.71 3.35
CA LYS A 15 -8.30 3.25 4.49
C LYS A 15 -6.79 3.15 4.28
N VAL A 16 -6.33 2.02 3.74
CA VAL A 16 -4.91 1.85 3.45
C VAL A 16 -4.45 2.85 2.39
N GLU A 17 -5.27 3.07 1.38
CA GLU A 17 -4.95 4.07 0.35
C GLU A 17 -4.78 5.45 0.97
N GLU A 18 -5.69 5.84 1.85
CA GLU A 18 -5.59 7.14 2.53
C GLU A 18 -4.35 7.24 3.41
N LEU A 19 -4.02 6.17 4.13
CA LEU A 19 -2.81 6.12 4.95
C LEU A 19 -1.56 6.32 4.10
N VAL A 20 -1.50 5.64 2.95
CA VAL A 20 -0.35 5.76 2.06
C VAL A 20 -0.25 7.17 1.49
N LYS A 21 -1.36 7.74 1.06
CA LYS A 21 -1.37 9.13 0.54
C LYS A 21 -0.89 10.11 1.59
N THR A 22 -1.38 9.96 2.83
CA THR A 22 -0.97 10.83 3.93
C THR A 22 0.52 10.69 4.23
N ALA A 23 1.02 9.45 4.28
CA ALA A 23 2.43 9.20 4.55
C ALA A 23 3.32 9.80 3.47
N VAL A 24 2.93 9.67 2.20
CA VAL A 24 3.67 10.24 1.07
C VAL A 24 3.74 11.77 1.21
N GLN A 25 2.62 12.41 1.55
CA GLN A 25 2.59 13.85 1.73
C GLN A 25 3.47 14.30 2.89
N GLU A 26 3.39 13.61 4.02
CA GLU A 26 4.14 14.00 5.22
C GLU A 26 5.63 13.80 5.04
N LEU A 27 6.04 12.79 4.28
CA LEU A 27 7.45 12.54 4.01
C LEU A 27 8.00 13.37 2.85
N GLY A 28 7.11 14.03 2.10
CA GLY A 28 7.52 14.83 0.94
C GLY A 28 8.09 13.99 -0.19
N ILE A 29 7.60 12.76 -0.35
CA ILE A 29 8.08 11.84 -1.36
C ILE A 29 7.31 12.04 -2.67
N ASP A 30 8.02 12.01 -3.79
CA ASP A 30 7.39 11.96 -5.11
C ASP A 30 7.06 10.50 -5.43
N ALA A 31 5.79 10.15 -5.37
CA ALA A 31 5.34 8.77 -5.53
C ALA A 31 4.12 8.69 -6.44
N HIS A 32 4.09 7.64 -7.25
CA HIS A 32 2.93 7.29 -8.05
C HIS A 32 2.17 6.18 -7.33
N ILE A 33 0.90 6.44 -7.01
CA ILE A 33 0.06 5.50 -6.28
C ILE A 33 -0.98 4.93 -7.24
N GLU A 34 -1.02 3.61 -7.36
CA GLU A 34 -1.94 2.90 -8.23
C GLU A 34 -2.77 1.93 -7.40
N LYS A 35 -4.08 1.87 -7.68
CA LYS A 35 -4.97 0.90 -7.06
C LYS A 35 -5.05 -0.34 -7.95
N VAL A 36 -4.83 -1.51 -7.37
CA VAL A 36 -4.95 -2.79 -8.07
C VAL A 36 -6.17 -3.50 -7.50
N THR A 37 -7.23 -3.57 -8.30
CA THR A 37 -8.50 -4.17 -7.87
C THR A 37 -8.76 -5.54 -8.49
N ASP A 38 -8.00 -5.92 -9.50
CA ASP A 38 -8.12 -7.22 -10.15
C ASP A 38 -7.56 -8.32 -9.24
N MET A 39 -8.40 -9.26 -8.87
CA MET A 39 -8.01 -10.34 -7.95
C MET A 39 -6.87 -11.18 -8.51
N ILE A 40 -6.83 -11.41 -9.80
CA ILE A 40 -5.74 -12.19 -10.41
C ILE A 40 -4.41 -11.47 -10.25
N ALA A 41 -4.40 -10.16 -10.48
CA ALA A 41 -3.19 -9.35 -10.30
C ALA A 41 -2.77 -9.31 -8.83
N ILE A 42 -3.74 -9.18 -7.92
CA ILE A 42 -3.48 -9.17 -6.48
C ILE A 42 -2.84 -10.49 -6.04
N MET A 43 -3.36 -11.59 -6.52
CA MET A 43 -2.87 -12.92 -6.12
C MET A 43 -1.44 -13.18 -6.55
N LYS A 44 -0.91 -12.43 -7.51
CA LYS A 44 0.51 -12.52 -7.88
C LYS A 44 1.42 -12.03 -6.77
N TYR A 45 0.90 -11.18 -5.86
CA TYR A 45 1.67 -10.63 -4.75
C TYR A 45 1.30 -11.29 -3.43
N THR A 46 -0.01 -11.46 -3.16
CA THR A 46 -0.47 -11.92 -1.86
C THR A 46 -1.88 -12.52 -1.97
N MET A 47 -2.20 -13.41 -1.03
CA MET A 47 -3.55 -13.93 -0.87
C MET A 47 -4.36 -13.12 0.16
N SER A 48 -3.71 -12.17 0.83
CA SER A 48 -4.34 -11.38 1.89
C SER A 48 -4.47 -9.93 1.44
N THR A 49 -5.66 -9.35 1.61
CA THR A 49 -5.91 -7.94 1.31
C THR A 49 -6.33 -7.21 2.57
N PRO A 50 -6.07 -5.92 2.68
CA PRO A 50 -5.37 -5.07 1.73
C PRO A 50 -3.87 -5.30 1.73
N GLY A 51 -3.20 -4.95 0.63
CA GLY A 51 -1.76 -5.08 0.53
C GLY A 51 -1.10 -3.79 0.03
N ILE A 52 0.17 -3.61 0.37
CA ILE A 52 0.96 -2.47 -0.08
C ILE A 52 2.21 -3.01 -0.79
N VAL A 53 2.36 -2.64 -2.05
CA VAL A 53 3.54 -2.99 -2.86
C VAL A 53 4.32 -1.71 -3.13
N ILE A 54 5.60 -1.72 -2.83
CA ILE A 54 6.49 -0.56 -3.05
C ILE A 54 7.62 -0.99 -3.96
N ASN A 55 7.73 -0.31 -5.11
CA ASN A 55 8.76 -0.59 -6.11
C ASN A 55 8.82 -2.08 -6.50
N GLY A 56 7.64 -2.69 -6.66
CA GLY A 56 7.52 -4.07 -7.07
C GLY A 56 7.66 -5.11 -5.97
N LYS A 57 7.85 -4.68 -4.72
CA LYS A 57 8.00 -5.58 -3.58
C LYS A 57 6.82 -5.46 -2.63
N LEU A 58 6.25 -6.60 -2.24
CA LEU A 58 5.17 -6.62 -1.25
C LEU A 58 5.76 -6.26 0.12
N ARG A 59 5.28 -5.16 0.70
CA ARG A 59 5.78 -4.68 1.99
C ARG A 59 4.82 -4.91 3.13
N TYR A 60 3.54 -5.01 2.84
CA TYR A 60 2.53 -5.25 3.86
C TYR A 60 1.32 -5.94 3.24
N SER A 61 0.69 -6.83 3.99
CA SER A 61 -0.54 -7.49 3.52
C SER A 61 -1.39 -7.94 4.70
N GLY A 62 -2.70 -7.99 4.46
CA GLY A 62 -3.66 -8.51 5.43
C GLY A 62 -4.01 -7.54 6.53
N LYS A 63 -4.66 -8.09 7.56
CA LYS A 63 -5.13 -7.34 8.73
C LYS A 63 -4.29 -7.71 9.95
N PRO A 64 -4.21 -6.83 10.94
CA PRO A 64 -4.82 -5.51 11.06
C PRO A 64 -4.17 -4.48 10.13
N LEU A 65 -4.87 -3.36 9.90
CA LEU A 65 -4.32 -2.27 9.09
C LEU A 65 -3.10 -1.68 9.79
N PRO A 66 -2.06 -1.28 9.03
CA PRO A 66 -0.89 -0.67 9.65
C PRO A 66 -1.22 0.75 10.12
N PRO A 67 -0.66 1.20 11.24
CA PRO A 67 -0.78 2.59 11.63
C PRO A 67 0.05 3.48 10.69
N LEU A 68 -0.25 4.77 10.69
CA LEU A 68 0.44 5.73 9.82
C LEU A 68 1.97 5.66 9.98
N GLU A 69 2.44 5.55 11.21
CA GLU A 69 3.87 5.49 11.48
C GLU A 69 4.53 4.26 10.83
N LYS A 70 3.82 3.13 10.82
CA LYS A 70 4.32 1.92 10.18
C LYS A 70 4.42 2.11 8.66
N VAL A 71 3.41 2.75 8.07
CA VAL A 71 3.41 3.04 6.63
C VAL A 71 4.59 3.94 6.28
N LYS A 72 4.85 4.96 7.11
CA LYS A 72 6.00 5.85 6.92
C LYS A 72 7.32 5.08 6.98
N GLU A 73 7.45 4.15 7.92
CA GLU A 73 8.66 3.32 8.03
C GLU A 73 8.88 2.50 6.77
N LEU A 74 7.81 1.89 6.25
CA LEU A 74 7.91 1.09 5.03
C LEU A 74 8.39 1.93 3.85
N LEU A 75 7.88 3.15 3.73
CA LEU A 75 8.27 4.06 2.67
C LEU A 75 9.72 4.52 2.84
N ARG A 76 10.13 4.85 4.07
CA ARG A 76 11.52 5.26 4.34
C ARG A 76 12.50 4.16 3.99
N GLY A 77 12.13 2.92 4.20
CA GLY A 77 12.98 1.78 3.87
C GLY A 77 13.26 1.62 2.39
N GLU A 78 12.49 2.28 1.53
CA GLU A 78 12.67 2.23 0.07
C GLU A 78 13.31 3.51 -0.51
N LEU A 79 13.61 4.47 0.34
CA LEU A 79 14.27 5.71 -0.12
C LEU A 79 15.76 5.53 -0.36
#